data_5cd7ace9413f7879fe1a18d0fd6e9c06
#
_entry.id   5cd7ace9413f7879fe1a18d0fd6e9c06
#
_cell.length_a   1.000
_cell.length_b   1.000
_cell.length_c   1.000
_cell.angle_alpha   90.00
_cell.angle_beta   90.00
_cell.angle_gamma   90.00
#
_symmetry.space_group_name_H-M   'P 1'
#
loop_
_entity.id
_entity.type
_entity.pdbx_description
1 polymer ?
#
loop_
_entity_poly.entity_id
_entity_poly.type
_entity_poly.pdbx_seq_one_letter_code
_entity_poly.pdbx_strand_id
1 'polypeptide(L)'
;MRHNRGLALLALFPLVSGAQDLNRDQMARILERLDVLEQQNRSLLSEIQALREQVSKAAPPLTVNVLPAAPPETGAEAPAPERLAVAEQEIRDLAQTRMESDHRGPVQLTGMVLFNAFRNGRYASDAQYPTTASLEMEPRTSGASLRQSILGFKFQAPEKILGMDVSGSAYMDFFGGTGTALGQMVRLRVASVDFAWKNTTFTVGQDKPIMAPREPDSLAQVGVSPLTGAGNLWLWSPQARIEQRFHFGETAGLRAQIGVYQTAEVPVPYPAEPGETVAATRPALQGRFVFWTQTGSDSRLEIAPGFHISNSHVGPVVVPSRIASVDWRVPMGRRFVLTGQAYHGQNMGVIGGLRQPAVADEALVLPRAARGSGGWAQLKFQPAHRLTFNFFGGQEDDLSRDLLASQINKNQNYGANAIYRLMSNVLASFEWSYVRTTYVGGGDRLNRHYDLAFAYLF
;
A
#
# COMPACT_ATOMS: atom_id res chain seq x y z
N MET A 1 70.61 -16.44 0.65
CA MET A 1 70.85 -16.94 -0.71
C MET A 1 69.69 -16.47 -1.57
N ARG A 2 69.95 -15.44 -2.33
CA ARG A 2 70.04 -15.34 -3.79
C ARG A 2 68.76 -15.61 -4.52
N HIS A 3 68.18 -14.54 -5.01
CA HIS A 3 68.08 -14.06 -6.42
C HIS A 3 66.97 -14.75 -7.21
N ASN A 4 66.16 -14.16 -8.06
CA ASN A 4 66.27 -13.06 -9.01
C ASN A 4 64.83 -12.76 -9.51
N ARG A 5 64.40 -11.52 -9.64
CA ARG A 5 64.30 -10.67 -10.84
C ARG A 5 63.63 -11.29 -12.07
N GLY A 6 62.57 -10.64 -12.53
CA GLY A 6 62.06 -10.74 -13.87
C GLY A 6 60.95 -9.73 -14.14
N LEU A 7 61.33 -8.55 -14.64
CA LEU A 7 60.54 -7.52 -15.31
C LEU A 7 59.92 -8.03 -16.62
N ALA A 8 58.72 -7.58 -16.95
CA ALA A 8 58.27 -7.20 -18.29
C ALA A 8 56.93 -6.47 -18.10
N LEU A 9 56.80 -5.28 -18.17
CA LEU A 9 56.83 -4.14 -19.09
C LEU A 9 56.04 -4.32 -20.39
N LEU A 10 55.04 -3.46 -20.51
CA LEU A 10 54.55 -2.74 -21.71
C LEU A 10 53.78 -3.52 -22.78
N ALA A 11 52.57 -3.12 -22.95
CA ALA A 11 51.95 -2.45 -24.11
C ALA A 11 50.49 -2.84 -24.20
N LEU A 12 49.58 -1.94 -24.16
CA LEU A 12 48.93 -1.27 -25.29
C LEU A 12 47.67 -0.58 -24.82
N PHE A 13 47.69 0.70 -24.69
CA PHE A 13 46.62 1.54 -25.14
C PHE A 13 46.83 1.84 -26.63
N PRO A 14 45.81 1.74 -27.51
CA PRO A 14 44.89 2.82 -27.75
C PRO A 14 43.48 2.34 -28.20
N LEU A 15 42.44 2.71 -27.53
CA LEU A 15 41.05 2.70 -28.07
C LEU A 15 40.16 3.68 -27.29
N VAL A 16 40.55 4.97 -27.29
CA VAL A 16 39.74 6.03 -26.68
C VAL A 16 39.32 7.11 -27.71
N SER A 17 39.50 6.90 -29.01
CA SER A 17 39.07 7.88 -30.00
C SER A 17 37.68 7.64 -30.60
N GLY A 18 37.11 6.44 -30.48
CA GLY A 18 35.81 6.13 -31.08
C GLY A 18 34.58 6.49 -30.22
N ALA A 19 34.75 6.65 -28.89
CA ALA A 19 33.63 6.91 -28.00
C ALA A 19 33.24 8.38 -27.90
N GLN A 20 34.14 9.29 -28.21
CA GLN A 20 33.85 10.76 -28.19
C GLN A 20 33.15 11.24 -29.45
N ASP A 21 33.37 10.64 -30.60
CA ASP A 21 32.68 11.04 -31.83
C ASP A 21 31.24 10.52 -31.88
N LEU A 22 30.96 9.31 -31.36
CA LEU A 22 29.63 8.79 -31.21
C LEU A 22 28.74 9.66 -30.28
N ASN A 23 29.35 10.26 -29.27
CA ASN A 23 28.61 11.13 -28.33
C ASN A 23 28.32 12.51 -28.94
N ARG A 24 29.18 13.04 -29.83
CA ARG A 24 28.94 14.32 -30.53
C ARG A 24 27.82 14.21 -31.56
N ASP A 25 27.78 13.15 -32.34
CA ASP A 25 26.73 12.94 -33.33
C ASP A 25 25.35 12.66 -32.69
N GLN A 26 25.33 11.98 -31.56
CA GLN A 26 24.10 11.79 -30.78
C GLN A 26 23.62 13.13 -30.18
N MET A 27 24.54 13.92 -29.64
CA MET A 27 24.23 15.23 -29.10
C MET A 27 23.72 16.20 -30.17
N ALA A 28 24.33 16.19 -31.36
CA ALA A 28 23.87 17.00 -32.51
C ALA A 28 22.43 16.61 -32.93
N ARG A 29 22.12 15.33 -33.00
CA ARG A 29 20.75 14.85 -33.31
C ARG A 29 19.73 15.20 -32.24
N ILE A 30 20.14 15.22 -30.97
CA ILE A 30 19.26 15.65 -29.87
C ILE A 30 18.97 17.13 -29.95
N LEU A 31 19.99 17.97 -30.21
CA LEU A 31 19.82 19.39 -30.38
C LEU A 31 18.94 19.73 -31.59
N GLU A 32 19.14 19.08 -32.72
CA GLU A 32 18.29 19.24 -33.92
C GLU A 32 16.80 18.84 -33.62
N ARG A 33 16.58 17.78 -32.87
CA ARG A 33 15.24 17.41 -32.44
C ARG A 33 14.61 18.41 -31.46
N LEU A 34 15.41 19.00 -30.57
CA LEU A 34 14.93 20.04 -29.66
C LEU A 34 14.52 21.30 -30.43
N ASP A 35 15.30 21.73 -31.43
CA ASP A 35 14.97 22.87 -32.28
C ASP A 35 13.65 22.65 -33.06
N VAL A 36 13.45 21.44 -33.60
CA VAL A 36 12.20 21.08 -34.27
C VAL A 36 11.01 21.10 -33.31
N LEU A 37 11.18 20.57 -32.10
CA LEU A 37 10.12 20.59 -31.07
C LEU A 37 9.81 22.01 -30.58
N GLU A 38 10.82 22.86 -30.41
CA GLU A 38 10.59 24.26 -30.10
C GLU A 38 9.82 24.99 -31.19
N GLN A 39 10.16 24.74 -32.44
CA GLN A 39 9.46 25.34 -33.58
C GLN A 39 8.01 24.87 -33.67
N GLN A 40 7.74 23.59 -33.43
CA GLN A 40 6.38 23.05 -33.35
C GLN A 40 5.60 23.68 -32.18
N ASN A 41 6.23 23.85 -31.02
CA ASN A 41 5.59 24.46 -29.86
C ASN A 41 5.21 25.92 -30.12
N ARG A 42 6.07 26.70 -30.79
CA ARG A 42 5.77 28.09 -31.17
C ARG A 42 4.61 28.15 -32.20
N SER A 43 4.58 27.23 -33.15
CA SER A 43 3.47 27.12 -34.10
C SER A 43 2.15 26.81 -33.43
N LEU A 44 2.11 25.84 -32.51
CA LEU A 44 0.93 25.49 -31.73
C LEU A 44 0.43 26.64 -30.85
N LEU A 45 1.34 27.39 -30.23
CA LEU A 45 0.95 28.56 -29.43
C LEU A 45 0.32 29.67 -30.30
N SER A 46 0.81 29.88 -31.51
CA SER A 46 0.21 30.86 -32.45
C SER A 46 -1.18 30.42 -32.92
N GLU A 47 -1.37 29.11 -33.12
CA GLU A 47 -2.66 28.56 -33.52
C GLU A 47 -3.71 28.65 -32.40
N ILE A 48 -3.29 28.38 -31.15
CA ILE A 48 -4.13 28.58 -29.95
C ILE A 48 -4.55 30.05 -29.81
N GLN A 49 -3.65 31.00 -30.06
CA GLN A 49 -3.98 32.43 -30.02
C GLN A 49 -4.99 32.80 -31.12
N ALA A 50 -4.79 32.31 -32.32
CA ALA A 50 -5.72 32.53 -33.45
C ALA A 50 -7.11 31.96 -33.17
N LEU A 51 -7.19 30.75 -32.62
CA LEU A 51 -8.45 30.11 -32.23
C LEU A 51 -9.15 30.88 -31.09
N ARG A 52 -8.41 31.39 -30.09
CA ARG A 52 -8.97 32.23 -29.03
C ARG A 52 -9.56 33.55 -29.58
N GLU A 53 -8.90 34.17 -30.55
CA GLU A 53 -9.46 35.36 -31.21
C GLU A 53 -10.72 35.03 -32.06
N GLN A 54 -10.76 33.89 -32.71
CA GLN A 54 -11.96 33.43 -33.44
C GLN A 54 -13.13 33.17 -32.52
N VAL A 55 -12.90 32.51 -31.37
CA VAL A 55 -13.93 32.24 -30.34
C VAL A 55 -14.41 33.56 -29.70
N SER A 56 -13.52 34.53 -29.43
CA SER A 56 -13.92 35.82 -28.88
C SER A 56 -14.72 36.68 -29.88
N LYS A 57 -14.51 36.52 -31.18
CA LYS A 57 -15.27 37.18 -32.27
C LYS A 57 -16.61 36.50 -32.56
N ALA A 58 -16.75 35.23 -32.21
CA ALA A 58 -17.96 34.44 -32.47
C ALA A 58 -18.99 34.46 -31.34
N ALA A 59 -18.67 35.03 -30.18
CA ALA A 59 -19.58 35.11 -29.04
C ALA A 59 -20.50 36.34 -29.18
N PRO A 60 -21.85 36.19 -29.30
CA PRO A 60 -22.77 37.31 -29.22
C PRO A 60 -22.76 37.89 -27.81
N PRO A 61 -23.03 39.22 -27.64
CA PRO A 61 -23.06 39.85 -26.32
C PRO A 61 -24.19 39.25 -25.49
N LEU A 62 -23.85 38.55 -24.44
CA LEU A 62 -24.80 38.05 -23.42
C LEU A 62 -25.30 39.27 -22.62
N THR A 63 -26.52 39.70 -22.88
CA THR A 63 -27.28 40.60 -22.00
C THR A 63 -27.63 39.79 -20.74
N VAL A 64 -26.97 40.14 -19.64
CA VAL A 64 -27.29 39.58 -18.33
C VAL A 64 -28.59 40.19 -17.83
N ASN A 65 -29.69 39.46 -17.97
CA ASN A 65 -30.90 39.74 -17.25
C ASN A 65 -30.79 39.19 -15.83
N VAL A 66 -30.57 40.04 -14.87
CA VAL A 66 -30.53 39.67 -13.45
C VAL A 66 -31.97 39.38 -12.99
N LEU A 67 -32.33 38.14 -12.93
CA LEU A 67 -33.49 37.67 -12.14
C LEU A 67 -33.03 37.42 -10.71
N PRO A 68 -33.89 37.68 -9.70
CA PRO A 68 -33.51 37.51 -8.29
C PRO A 68 -33.19 36.09 -7.97
N ALA A 69 -32.11 35.93 -7.20
CA ALA A 69 -31.56 34.64 -6.77
C ALA A 69 -32.63 33.81 -6.03
N ALA A 70 -32.96 32.65 -6.57
CA ALA A 70 -33.53 31.56 -5.79
C ALA A 70 -32.49 31.01 -4.81
N PRO A 71 -32.87 30.51 -3.63
CA PRO A 71 -31.93 29.96 -2.67
C PRO A 71 -31.18 28.79 -3.30
N PRO A 72 -29.91 28.56 -2.97
CA PRO A 72 -29.12 27.52 -3.55
C PRO A 72 -29.75 26.15 -3.20
N GLU A 73 -30.23 25.48 -4.22
CA GLU A 73 -30.50 24.04 -4.11
C GLU A 73 -29.18 23.37 -3.74
N THR A 74 -29.14 22.77 -2.57
CA THR A 74 -28.10 21.89 -2.11
C THR A 74 -28.02 20.70 -3.05
N GLY A 75 -27.26 20.84 -4.12
CA GLY A 75 -26.78 19.71 -4.90
C GLY A 75 -26.03 18.80 -3.94
N ALA A 76 -26.53 17.60 -3.76
CA ALA A 76 -25.90 16.57 -2.96
C ALA A 76 -24.54 16.24 -3.59
N GLU A 77 -23.48 16.86 -3.09
CA GLU A 77 -22.13 16.43 -3.38
C GLU A 77 -21.96 15.00 -2.86
N ALA A 78 -21.59 14.11 -3.74
CA ALA A 78 -21.31 12.73 -3.42
C ALA A 78 -20.31 12.62 -2.27
N PRO A 79 -20.58 11.82 -1.24
CA PRO A 79 -19.72 11.72 -0.07
C PRO A 79 -18.36 11.18 -0.47
N ALA A 80 -17.36 11.75 0.15
CA ALA A 80 -15.98 11.30 0.02
C ALA A 80 -15.89 9.85 0.50
N PRO A 81 -15.62 8.89 -0.39
CA PRO A 81 -15.58 7.49 -0.04
C PRO A 81 -14.27 7.11 0.62
N GLU A 82 -14.31 6.10 1.42
CA GLU A 82 -13.35 5.03 1.76
C GLU A 82 -11.86 5.18 1.42
N ARG A 83 -11.21 6.33 1.65
CA ARG A 83 -10.12 6.71 0.76
C ARG A 83 -8.84 7.16 1.37
N LEU A 84 -8.58 6.61 2.48
CA LEU A 84 -7.22 6.45 2.88
C LEU A 84 -7.04 5.05 3.45
N ALA A 85 -8.03 4.22 3.28
CA ALA A 85 -7.74 2.82 3.40
C ALA A 85 -6.64 2.47 2.42
N VAL A 86 -6.04 3.42 2.00
CA VAL A 86 -4.79 3.35 1.30
C VAL A 86 -4.64 4.62 0.48
N ALA A 87 -3.57 5.29 0.65
CA ALA A 87 -3.11 6.29 -0.29
C ALA A 87 -3.31 5.87 -1.77
N GLU A 88 -3.33 4.58 -2.04
CA GLU A 88 -3.65 3.99 -3.34
C GLU A 88 -5.10 4.20 -3.79
N GLN A 89 -6.04 4.24 -2.86
CA GLN A 89 -7.44 4.44 -3.23
C GLN A 89 -7.78 5.92 -3.38
N GLU A 90 -7.18 6.81 -2.59
CA GLU A 90 -7.27 8.26 -2.83
C GLU A 90 -6.46 8.72 -4.04
N ILE A 91 -5.30 8.09 -4.32
CA ILE A 91 -4.59 8.29 -5.58
C ILE A 91 -5.46 7.89 -6.77
N ARG A 92 -6.24 6.81 -6.67
CA ARG A 92 -7.18 6.41 -7.73
C ARG A 92 -8.24 7.47 -8.01
N ASP A 93 -8.74 8.09 -6.99
CA ASP A 93 -9.92 8.96 -7.12
C ASP A 93 -9.56 10.42 -7.39
N LEU A 94 -8.41 10.90 -6.92
CA LEU A 94 -7.92 12.24 -7.24
C LEU A 94 -7.34 12.33 -8.66
N ALA A 95 -6.79 11.23 -9.19
CA ALA A 95 -6.41 11.15 -10.60
C ALA A 95 -7.65 11.17 -11.52
N GLN A 96 -8.79 10.62 -11.10
CA GLN A 96 -10.03 10.67 -11.89
C GLN A 96 -10.63 12.07 -12.01
N THR A 97 -10.51 12.91 -10.99
CA THR A 97 -11.20 14.22 -10.97
C THR A 97 -10.52 15.29 -11.83
N ARG A 98 -9.30 15.09 -12.28
CA ARG A 98 -8.53 16.13 -12.98
C ARG A 98 -8.02 15.80 -14.37
N MET A 99 -8.08 14.55 -14.81
CA MET A 99 -7.68 14.13 -16.17
C MET A 99 -8.86 13.75 -17.07
N GLU A 100 -10.07 14.13 -16.74
CA GLU A 100 -11.23 13.93 -17.64
C GLU A 100 -11.23 14.83 -18.89
N SER A 101 -10.29 15.75 -19.03
CA SER A 101 -10.11 16.51 -20.25
C SER A 101 -8.90 16.02 -21.04
N ASP A 102 -9.16 15.32 -22.12
CA ASP A 102 -8.40 15.22 -23.37
C ASP A 102 -7.33 14.15 -23.58
N HIS A 103 -6.98 13.27 -22.65
CA HIS A 103 -6.06 12.18 -23.01
C HIS A 103 -6.63 10.82 -22.63
N ARG A 104 -7.53 10.29 -23.42
CA ARG A 104 -7.96 8.86 -23.38
C ARG A 104 -6.87 7.96 -23.94
N GLY A 105 -5.68 8.00 -23.37
CA GLY A 105 -4.69 6.97 -23.61
C GLY A 105 -5.07 5.69 -22.89
N PRO A 106 -4.73 4.50 -23.41
CA PRO A 106 -5.00 3.23 -22.74
C PRO A 106 -4.23 3.07 -21.40
N VAL A 107 -3.29 3.96 -21.11
CA VAL A 107 -2.46 3.96 -19.89
C VAL A 107 -2.51 5.33 -19.25
N GLN A 108 -2.79 5.35 -17.94
CA GLN A 108 -2.77 6.54 -17.10
C GLN A 108 -1.65 6.44 -16.07
N LEU A 109 -0.85 7.50 -15.96
CA LEU A 109 0.11 7.68 -14.88
C LEU A 109 -0.61 8.29 -13.66
N THR A 110 -0.32 7.78 -12.48
CA THR A 110 -0.86 8.29 -11.21
C THR A 110 0.17 8.11 -10.11
N GLY A 111 0.07 8.85 -9.04
CA GLY A 111 1.04 8.70 -7.98
C GLY A 111 0.93 9.71 -6.87
N MET A 112 1.92 9.63 -5.98
CA MET A 112 2.06 10.53 -4.85
C MET A 112 3.55 10.76 -4.57
N VAL A 113 4.00 12.00 -4.61
CA VAL A 113 5.27 12.38 -3.99
C VAL A 113 4.99 12.62 -2.52
N LEU A 114 5.63 11.86 -1.64
CA LEU A 114 5.40 11.89 -0.20
C LEU A 114 6.69 12.15 0.56
N PHE A 115 6.74 13.29 1.23
CA PHE A 115 7.80 13.65 2.16
C PHE A 115 7.34 13.38 3.58
N ASN A 116 8.16 12.66 4.35
CA ASN A 116 7.97 12.38 5.77
C ASN A 116 9.15 12.92 6.57
N ALA A 117 8.86 13.59 7.69
CA ALA A 117 9.84 13.93 8.71
C ALA A 117 9.40 13.28 10.03
N PHE A 118 10.25 12.41 10.58
CA PHE A 118 9.89 11.55 11.70
C PHE A 118 10.82 11.67 12.90
N ARG A 119 10.31 11.26 14.07
CA ARG A 119 11.08 11.10 15.30
C ARG A 119 10.61 9.88 16.08
N ASN A 120 11.57 9.04 16.45
CA ASN A 120 11.36 7.79 17.19
C ASN A 120 11.84 7.88 18.63
N GLY A 121 11.28 7.02 19.49
CA GLY A 121 11.74 6.75 20.84
C GLY A 121 13.04 5.94 20.85
N ARG A 122 13.34 5.32 22.00
CA ARG A 122 14.57 4.56 22.24
C ARG A 122 14.48 3.07 21.85
N TYR A 123 13.32 2.59 21.48
CA TYR A 123 13.08 1.19 21.14
C TYR A 123 12.61 1.04 19.69
N ALA A 124 13.25 1.79 18.79
CA ALA A 124 12.88 1.85 17.36
C ALA A 124 13.66 0.87 16.47
N SER A 125 14.78 0.30 16.97
CA SER A 125 15.63 -0.63 16.20
C SER A 125 16.07 -0.10 14.84
N ASP A 126 16.54 1.15 14.78
CA ASP A 126 16.89 1.89 13.57
C ASP A 126 15.79 1.94 12.49
N ALA A 127 14.62 1.38 12.76
CA ALA A 127 13.52 1.41 11.82
C ALA A 127 12.96 2.82 11.67
N GLN A 128 12.78 3.26 10.43
CA GLN A 128 12.15 4.54 10.13
C GLN A 128 10.73 4.60 10.70
N TYR A 129 9.98 3.50 10.58
CA TYR A 129 8.61 3.32 11.06
C TYR A 129 8.52 2.02 11.87
N PRO A 130 8.77 2.06 13.17
CA PRO A 130 8.77 0.87 14.00
C PRO A 130 7.36 0.28 14.13
N THR A 131 7.17 -0.96 13.72
CA THR A 131 5.92 -1.70 13.92
C THR A 131 5.92 -2.46 15.24
N THR A 132 7.11 -2.70 15.81
CA THR A 132 7.33 -3.30 17.14
C THR A 132 8.33 -2.44 17.91
N ALA A 133 8.27 -2.45 19.23
CA ALA A 133 9.31 -1.86 20.05
C ALA A 133 10.41 -2.90 20.28
N SER A 134 11.66 -2.57 19.93
CA SER A 134 12.82 -3.48 20.03
C SER A 134 13.08 -3.94 21.46
N LEU A 135 13.69 -5.12 21.60
CA LEU A 135 14.06 -5.65 22.91
C LEU A 135 15.14 -4.79 23.57
N GLU A 136 16.10 -4.32 22.79
CA GLU A 136 17.21 -3.50 23.24
C GLU A 136 16.92 -2.02 23.10
N MET A 137 17.48 -1.23 24.01
CA MET A 137 17.37 0.21 24.02
C MET A 137 18.49 0.84 23.20
N GLU A 138 18.13 1.68 22.26
CA GLU A 138 19.03 2.42 21.38
C GLU A 138 18.86 3.94 21.52
N PRO A 139 19.74 4.76 20.96
CA PRO A 139 19.52 6.20 20.87
C PRO A 139 18.21 6.53 20.14
N ARG A 140 17.61 7.67 20.49
CA ARG A 140 16.47 8.19 19.75
C ARG A 140 16.89 8.55 18.32
N THR A 141 16.05 8.20 17.35
CA THR A 141 16.30 8.49 15.95
C THR A 141 15.32 9.55 15.42
N SER A 142 15.79 10.34 14.46
CA SER A 142 14.95 11.26 13.70
C SER A 142 15.51 11.39 12.29
N GLY A 143 14.66 11.68 11.34
CA GLY A 143 15.08 11.80 9.95
C GLY A 143 13.98 12.33 9.06
N ALA A 144 14.28 12.38 7.77
CA ALA A 144 13.30 12.69 6.73
C ALA A 144 13.52 11.77 5.53
N SER A 145 12.45 11.51 4.78
CA SER A 145 12.49 10.54 3.69
C SER A 145 11.41 10.82 2.64
N LEU A 146 11.72 10.44 1.39
CA LEU A 146 10.78 10.39 0.27
C LEU A 146 10.46 8.94 -0.15
N ARG A 147 10.98 7.94 0.58
CA ARG A 147 10.90 6.51 0.22
C ARG A 147 9.47 5.99 0.08
N GLN A 148 8.51 6.60 0.75
CA GLN A 148 7.11 6.22 0.70
C GLN A 148 6.33 6.84 -0.46
N SER A 149 7.02 7.62 -1.34
CA SER A 149 6.41 8.08 -2.59
C SER A 149 5.96 6.91 -3.44
N ILE A 150 4.82 7.07 -4.10
CA ILE A 150 4.20 6.02 -4.93
C ILE A 150 4.18 6.47 -6.37
N LEU A 151 4.55 5.57 -7.27
CA LEU A 151 4.34 5.68 -8.71
C LEU A 151 3.41 4.58 -9.15
N GLY A 152 2.37 4.92 -9.89
CA GLY A 152 1.36 3.98 -10.34
C GLY A 152 1.01 4.15 -11.82
N PHE A 153 0.60 3.06 -12.41
CA PHE A 153 0.06 2.98 -13.76
C PHE A 153 -1.28 2.27 -13.70
N LYS A 154 -2.27 2.82 -14.38
CA LYS A 154 -3.55 2.16 -14.64
C LYS A 154 -3.70 1.96 -16.14
N PHE A 155 -4.26 0.86 -16.54
CA PHE A 155 -4.61 0.62 -17.92
C PHE A 155 -6.02 0.05 -18.05
N GLN A 156 -6.64 0.33 -19.19
CA GLN A 156 -7.92 -0.24 -19.58
C GLN A 156 -7.82 -0.62 -21.06
N ALA A 157 -8.14 -1.86 -21.36
CA ALA A 157 -8.16 -2.30 -22.75
C ALA A 157 -9.24 -1.53 -23.53
N PRO A 158 -8.95 -1.05 -24.74
CA PRO A 158 -9.92 -0.30 -25.54
C PRO A 158 -11.08 -1.17 -26.02
N GLU A 159 -10.85 -2.47 -26.12
CA GLU A 159 -11.83 -3.45 -26.60
C GLU A 159 -12.04 -4.58 -25.60
N LYS A 160 -13.22 -5.17 -25.64
CA LYS A 160 -13.55 -6.34 -24.83
C LYS A 160 -12.85 -7.57 -25.37
N ILE A 161 -12.24 -8.34 -24.49
CA ILE A 161 -11.62 -9.63 -24.81
C ILE A 161 -12.59 -10.75 -24.37
N LEU A 162 -13.09 -11.54 -25.30
CA LEU A 162 -14.09 -12.60 -25.03
C LEU A 162 -15.33 -12.09 -24.28
N GLY A 163 -15.75 -10.83 -24.54
CA GLY A 163 -16.88 -10.20 -23.87
C GLY A 163 -16.58 -9.64 -22.47
N MET A 164 -15.33 -9.72 -22.01
CA MET A 164 -14.86 -9.18 -20.73
C MET A 164 -14.27 -7.79 -20.91
N ASP A 165 -14.52 -6.90 -19.97
CA ASP A 165 -13.76 -5.67 -19.80
C ASP A 165 -12.44 -6.01 -19.09
N VAL A 166 -11.31 -5.61 -19.69
CA VAL A 166 -9.98 -5.89 -19.14
C VAL A 166 -9.36 -4.60 -18.67
N SER A 167 -8.99 -4.57 -17.41
CA SER A 167 -8.30 -3.44 -16.78
C SER A 167 -7.18 -3.94 -15.86
N GLY A 168 -6.32 -3.04 -15.43
CA GLY A 168 -5.31 -3.40 -14.48
C GLY A 168 -4.57 -2.18 -13.93
N SER A 169 -3.73 -2.44 -12.96
CA SER A 169 -2.90 -1.42 -12.34
C SER A 169 -1.59 -2.00 -11.83
N ALA A 170 -0.58 -1.15 -11.75
CA ALA A 170 0.69 -1.48 -11.09
C ALA A 170 1.13 -0.26 -10.27
N TYR A 171 1.45 -0.50 -9.00
CA TYR A 171 1.94 0.52 -8.07
C TYR A 171 3.26 0.09 -7.46
N MET A 172 4.17 1.02 -7.37
CA MET A 172 5.47 0.81 -6.74
C MET A 172 5.82 1.97 -5.81
N ASP A 173 6.66 1.69 -4.83
CA ASP A 173 7.28 2.69 -3.95
C ASP A 173 8.81 2.54 -3.96
N PHE A 174 9.49 3.40 -3.21
CA PHE A 174 10.94 3.38 -3.05
C PHE A 174 11.34 2.85 -1.66
N PHE A 175 10.48 2.08 -1.02
CA PHE A 175 10.66 1.58 0.35
C PHE A 175 11.36 0.21 0.40
N GLY A 176 11.87 -0.29 -0.73
CA GLY A 176 12.73 -1.47 -0.79
C GLY A 176 14.11 -1.21 -0.18
N GLY A 177 14.87 -2.28 0.04
CA GLY A 177 16.25 -2.21 0.56
C GLY A 177 16.35 -2.05 2.08
N THR A 178 17.54 -1.66 2.54
CA THR A 178 17.83 -1.44 3.97
C THR A 178 17.06 -0.26 4.54
N GLY A 179 16.68 -0.32 5.80
CA GLY A 179 15.81 0.65 6.46
C GLY A 179 16.28 2.10 6.55
N THR A 180 17.42 2.47 5.96
CA THR A 180 17.98 3.82 6.02
C THR A 180 17.28 4.79 5.07
N ALA A 181 17.20 6.06 5.43
CA ALA A 181 16.57 7.11 4.61
C ALA A 181 17.20 7.29 3.22
N LEU A 182 18.45 6.87 3.04
CA LEU A 182 19.21 6.96 1.78
C LEU A 182 19.15 5.65 0.96
N GLY A 183 18.72 4.54 1.55
CA GLY A 183 18.60 3.25 0.87
C GLY A 183 17.29 3.14 0.09
N GLN A 184 17.17 3.89 -1.02
CA GLN A 184 15.96 3.93 -1.83
C GLN A 184 16.04 2.87 -2.93
N MET A 185 15.24 1.81 -2.79
CA MET A 185 15.06 0.78 -3.83
C MET A 185 13.60 0.68 -4.21
N VAL A 186 13.34 0.54 -5.51
CA VAL A 186 11.98 0.34 -6.03
C VAL A 186 11.44 -0.99 -5.53
N ARG A 187 10.22 -0.98 -5.04
CA ARG A 187 9.48 -2.16 -4.60
C ARG A 187 8.11 -2.19 -5.27
N LEU A 188 7.76 -3.33 -5.88
CA LEU A 188 6.40 -3.56 -6.37
C LEU A 188 5.47 -3.73 -5.16
N ARG A 189 4.42 -2.93 -5.11
CA ARG A 189 3.38 -2.99 -4.08
C ARG A 189 2.23 -3.89 -4.53
N VAL A 190 1.42 -3.36 -5.40
CA VAL A 190 0.26 -4.02 -5.99
C VAL A 190 0.40 -3.97 -7.50
N ALA A 191 0.12 -5.07 -8.17
CA ALA A 191 0.00 -5.12 -9.62
C ALA A 191 -1.01 -6.21 -9.98
N SER A 192 -2.07 -5.85 -10.67
CA SER A 192 -3.13 -6.78 -11.03
C SER A 192 -3.71 -6.51 -12.40
N VAL A 193 -4.27 -7.58 -12.97
CA VAL A 193 -5.12 -7.54 -14.15
C VAL A 193 -6.48 -8.11 -13.76
N ASP A 194 -7.52 -7.36 -14.07
CA ASP A 194 -8.91 -7.70 -13.81
C ASP A 194 -9.62 -8.01 -15.12
N PHE A 195 -10.30 -9.15 -15.16
CA PHE A 195 -11.18 -9.59 -16.22
C PHE A 195 -12.60 -9.56 -15.69
N ALA A 196 -13.39 -8.55 -16.08
CA ALA A 196 -14.71 -8.30 -15.53
C ALA A 196 -15.82 -8.55 -16.57
N TRP A 197 -16.83 -9.29 -16.18
CA TRP A 197 -18.08 -9.45 -16.95
C TRP A 197 -19.29 -9.46 -16.01
N LYS A 198 -20.19 -8.53 -16.21
CA LYS A 198 -21.40 -8.32 -15.40
C LYS A 198 -21.08 -8.32 -13.88
N ASN A 199 -21.42 -9.43 -13.22
CA ASN A 199 -21.30 -9.58 -11.76
C ASN A 199 -20.08 -10.39 -11.32
N THR A 200 -19.27 -10.86 -12.27
CA THR A 200 -18.10 -11.69 -12.00
C THR A 200 -16.83 -10.94 -12.38
N THR A 201 -15.81 -11.02 -11.54
CA THR A 201 -14.47 -10.50 -11.84
C THR A 201 -13.45 -11.57 -11.50
N PHE A 202 -12.55 -11.86 -12.45
CA PHE A 202 -11.37 -12.68 -12.20
C PHE A 202 -10.15 -11.76 -12.16
N THR A 203 -9.38 -11.83 -11.07
CA THR A 203 -8.19 -11.01 -10.85
C THR A 203 -6.98 -11.90 -10.73
N VAL A 204 -5.90 -11.55 -11.43
CA VAL A 204 -4.58 -12.17 -11.30
C VAL A 204 -3.55 -11.09 -11.03
N GLY A 205 -2.67 -11.30 -10.07
CA GLY A 205 -1.61 -10.35 -9.76
C GLY A 205 -1.08 -10.44 -8.35
N GLN A 206 -0.50 -9.36 -7.87
CA GLN A 206 -0.04 -9.18 -6.49
C GLN A 206 -0.94 -8.16 -5.80
N ASP A 207 -1.50 -8.51 -4.66
CA ASP A 207 -2.40 -7.66 -3.88
C ASP A 207 -2.36 -8.05 -2.40
N LYS A 208 -3.12 -7.33 -1.56
CA LYS A 208 -3.35 -7.65 -0.15
C LYS A 208 -4.00 -9.01 0.04
N PRO A 209 -3.92 -9.61 1.25
CA PRO A 209 -4.64 -10.84 1.53
C PRO A 209 -6.14 -10.69 1.24
N ILE A 210 -6.73 -11.66 0.55
CA ILE A 210 -8.15 -11.63 0.16
C ILE A 210 -9.04 -11.46 1.39
N MET A 211 -8.68 -12.11 2.51
CA MET A 211 -9.40 -12.03 3.77
C MET A 211 -9.12 -10.76 4.60
N ALA A 212 -8.14 -9.93 4.22
CA ALA A 212 -7.68 -8.75 4.98
C ALA A 212 -7.34 -7.58 4.05
N PRO A 213 -8.29 -7.06 3.25
CA PRO A 213 -7.99 -6.00 2.27
C PRO A 213 -7.97 -4.60 2.87
N ARG A 214 -8.46 -4.42 4.12
CA ARG A 214 -8.57 -3.11 4.77
C ARG A 214 -7.32 -2.80 5.59
N GLU A 215 -7.02 -1.53 5.73
CA GLU A 215 -5.94 -1.02 6.57
C GLU A 215 -6.29 0.37 7.12
N PRO A 216 -5.65 0.83 8.22
CA PRO A 216 -5.85 2.17 8.73
C PRO A 216 -5.31 3.25 7.78
N ASP A 217 -5.92 4.43 7.86
CA ASP A 217 -5.53 5.59 7.04
C ASP A 217 -4.32 6.31 7.64
N SER A 218 -3.24 6.48 6.88
CA SER A 218 -2.04 7.20 7.31
C SER A 218 -1.25 7.74 6.13
N LEU A 219 -0.64 8.92 6.27
CA LEU A 219 0.43 9.41 5.40
C LEU A 219 1.82 9.24 6.02
N ALA A 220 1.88 8.91 7.30
CA ALA A 220 3.14 8.59 7.98
C ALA A 220 3.63 7.18 7.63
N GLN A 221 2.70 6.24 7.44
CA GLN A 221 2.98 4.82 7.29
C GLN A 221 2.34 4.27 6.02
N VAL A 222 2.84 4.71 4.86
CA VAL A 222 2.38 4.29 3.53
C VAL A 222 3.21 3.11 3.01
N GLY A 223 4.51 3.11 3.28
CA GLY A 223 5.44 2.04 2.89
C GLY A 223 5.28 0.76 3.71
N VAL A 224 4.86 0.90 4.96
CA VAL A 224 4.42 -0.19 5.86
C VAL A 224 3.14 0.29 6.50
N SER A 225 2.05 -0.45 6.36
CA SER A 225 0.74 -0.03 6.85
C SER A 225 0.73 0.12 8.38
N PRO A 226 -0.02 1.08 8.93
CA PRO A 226 -0.22 1.18 10.36
C PRO A 226 -0.71 -0.14 10.95
N LEU A 227 -0.34 -0.39 12.20
CA LEU A 227 -0.75 -1.57 12.97
C LEU A 227 -0.25 -2.92 12.39
N THR A 228 0.69 -2.90 11.43
CA THR A 228 1.37 -4.13 10.98
C THR A 228 2.01 -4.83 12.16
N GLY A 229 1.75 -6.14 12.34
CA GLY A 229 2.18 -6.90 13.50
C GLY A 229 1.47 -6.52 14.82
N ALA A 230 0.44 -5.66 14.74
CA ALA A 230 -0.40 -5.28 15.88
C ALA A 230 -1.89 -5.36 15.50
N GLY A 231 -2.28 -6.45 14.84
CA GLY A 231 -3.66 -6.73 14.49
C GLY A 231 -4.02 -6.43 13.02
N ASN A 232 -3.14 -5.84 12.24
CA ASN A 232 -3.30 -5.67 10.81
C ASN A 232 -2.50 -6.73 10.04
N LEU A 233 -3.20 -7.65 9.36
CA LEU A 233 -2.61 -8.68 8.50
C LEU A 233 -2.18 -8.05 7.17
N TRP A 234 -1.05 -7.35 7.18
CA TRP A 234 -0.57 -6.59 6.05
C TRP A 234 0.56 -7.29 5.31
N LEU A 235 0.30 -7.62 4.06
CA LEU A 235 1.26 -8.22 3.13
C LEU A 235 0.79 -8.00 1.70
N TRP A 236 1.70 -7.93 0.74
CA TRP A 236 1.40 -8.00 -0.68
C TRP A 236 1.98 -9.28 -1.25
N SER A 237 1.13 -10.10 -1.86
CA SER A 237 1.54 -11.39 -2.41
C SER A 237 0.83 -11.72 -3.70
N PRO A 238 1.47 -12.52 -4.58
CA PRO A 238 0.84 -13.07 -5.75
C PRO A 238 -0.42 -13.86 -5.40
N GLN A 239 -1.47 -13.66 -6.19
CA GLN A 239 -2.75 -14.31 -6.02
C GLN A 239 -3.53 -14.39 -7.33
N ALA A 240 -4.47 -15.33 -7.37
CA ALA A 240 -5.53 -15.35 -8.38
C ALA A 240 -6.86 -15.56 -7.65
N ARG A 241 -7.83 -14.68 -7.90
CA ARG A 241 -9.13 -14.73 -7.22
C ARG A 241 -10.28 -14.52 -8.20
N ILE A 242 -11.41 -15.11 -7.86
CA ILE A 242 -12.70 -14.85 -8.47
C ILE A 242 -13.58 -14.10 -7.47
N GLU A 243 -14.26 -13.08 -7.94
CA GLU A 243 -15.27 -12.33 -7.21
C GLU A 243 -16.61 -12.50 -7.91
N GLN A 244 -17.65 -12.83 -7.16
CA GLN A 244 -19.04 -12.89 -7.63
C GLN A 244 -19.92 -11.96 -6.79
N ARG A 245 -20.70 -11.10 -7.44
CA ARG A 245 -21.64 -10.18 -6.82
C ARG A 245 -23.06 -10.69 -6.94
N PHE A 246 -23.76 -10.70 -5.82
CA PHE A 246 -25.18 -11.03 -5.70
C PHE A 246 -25.90 -9.82 -5.14
N HIS A 247 -26.97 -9.40 -5.80
CA HIS A 247 -27.80 -8.27 -5.35
C HIS A 247 -29.09 -8.80 -4.75
N PHE A 248 -29.46 -8.30 -3.57
CA PHE A 248 -30.69 -8.61 -2.86
C PHE A 248 -31.58 -7.35 -2.88
N GLY A 249 -32.21 -7.09 -4.02
CA GLY A 249 -32.86 -5.81 -4.31
C GLY A 249 -31.84 -4.71 -4.64
N GLU A 250 -32.22 -3.45 -4.42
CA GLU A 250 -31.41 -2.28 -4.77
C GLU A 250 -30.42 -1.87 -3.65
N THR A 251 -30.72 -2.23 -2.41
CA THR A 251 -30.04 -1.69 -1.23
C THR A 251 -29.17 -2.67 -0.47
N ALA A 252 -29.12 -3.95 -0.85
CA ALA A 252 -28.32 -4.96 -0.16
C ALA A 252 -27.74 -5.98 -1.13
N GLY A 253 -26.69 -6.69 -0.69
CA GLY A 253 -26.09 -7.75 -1.48
C GLY A 253 -24.97 -8.49 -0.76
N LEU A 254 -24.42 -9.46 -1.49
CA LEU A 254 -23.26 -10.25 -1.11
C LEU A 254 -22.22 -10.16 -2.21
N ARG A 255 -20.97 -9.93 -1.82
CA ARG A 255 -19.79 -10.06 -2.68
C ARG A 255 -18.93 -11.20 -2.12
N ALA A 256 -18.90 -12.31 -2.85
CA ALA A 256 -18.12 -13.49 -2.50
C ALA A 256 -16.79 -13.45 -3.25
N GLN A 257 -15.69 -13.61 -2.54
CA GLN A 257 -14.32 -13.68 -3.07
C GLN A 257 -13.68 -14.98 -2.62
N ILE A 258 -13.13 -15.74 -3.56
CA ILE A 258 -12.34 -16.95 -3.28
C ILE A 258 -11.14 -16.96 -4.21
N GLY A 259 -9.98 -17.37 -3.70
CA GLY A 259 -8.78 -17.43 -4.52
C GLY A 259 -7.63 -18.18 -3.89
N VAL A 260 -6.61 -18.39 -4.71
CA VAL A 260 -5.32 -18.93 -4.30
C VAL A 260 -4.36 -17.79 -3.99
N TYR A 261 -3.53 -17.96 -2.98
CA TYR A 261 -2.67 -16.92 -2.43
C TYR A 261 -1.29 -17.48 -2.11
N GLN A 262 -0.25 -16.72 -2.45
CA GLN A 262 1.14 -17.04 -2.11
C GLN A 262 1.44 -16.54 -0.70
N THR A 263 1.72 -17.46 0.23
CA THR A 263 2.20 -17.12 1.57
C THR A 263 3.63 -16.57 1.53
N ALA A 264 3.99 -15.76 2.53
CA ALA A 264 5.36 -15.31 2.74
C ALA A 264 5.91 -15.97 4.00
N GLU A 265 6.70 -17.00 3.79
CA GLU A 265 7.24 -17.79 4.89
C GLU A 265 8.26 -17.01 5.72
N VAL A 266 8.33 -17.32 7.01
CA VAL A 266 9.33 -16.77 7.92
C VAL A 266 10.39 -17.84 8.16
N PRO A 267 11.68 -17.56 7.89
CA PRO A 267 12.74 -18.53 8.13
C PRO A 267 12.78 -18.98 9.60
N VAL A 268 12.87 -20.27 9.82
CA VAL A 268 13.01 -20.86 11.15
C VAL A 268 14.48 -21.27 11.33
N PRO A 269 15.15 -20.84 12.41
CA PRO A 269 16.42 -21.41 12.76
C PRO A 269 16.23 -22.87 13.21
N TYR A 270 16.42 -23.79 12.27
CA TYR A 270 16.31 -25.22 12.54
C TYR A 270 17.70 -25.80 12.81
N PRO A 271 17.90 -26.60 13.87
CA PRO A 271 19.23 -27.03 14.26
C PRO A 271 19.90 -28.03 13.31
N ALA A 272 19.18 -28.60 12.34
CA ALA A 272 19.69 -29.72 11.58
C ALA A 272 20.51 -29.37 10.33
N GLU A 273 20.20 -28.28 9.61
CA GLU A 273 20.92 -27.90 8.39
C GLU A 273 20.91 -26.37 8.23
N PRO A 274 22.08 -25.72 8.00
CA PRO A 274 22.13 -24.30 7.65
C PRO A 274 21.48 -24.10 6.27
N GLY A 275 20.29 -23.54 6.24
CA GLY A 275 19.57 -23.21 4.99
C GLY A 275 18.20 -23.81 4.81
N GLU A 276 17.71 -24.67 5.69
CA GLU A 276 16.32 -25.10 5.66
C GLU A 276 15.41 -23.94 6.07
N THR A 277 14.76 -23.35 5.08
CA THR A 277 13.72 -22.35 5.28
C THR A 277 12.36 -23.01 5.34
N VAL A 278 11.43 -22.41 6.09
CA VAL A 278 10.03 -22.80 6.03
C VAL A 278 9.53 -22.60 4.61
N ALA A 279 9.05 -23.66 3.99
CA ALA A 279 8.49 -23.60 2.64
C ALA A 279 6.98 -23.84 2.69
N ALA A 280 6.21 -22.99 2.02
CA ALA A 280 4.76 -23.15 1.94
C ALA A 280 4.37 -24.32 1.05
N THR A 281 3.38 -25.10 1.48
CA THR A 281 2.62 -25.98 0.58
C THR A 281 1.65 -25.11 -0.21
N ARG A 282 1.89 -24.99 -1.48
CA ARG A 282 1.16 -24.07 -2.36
C ARG A 282 0.16 -24.78 -3.26
N PRO A 283 -0.90 -24.09 -3.66
CA PRO A 283 -1.31 -22.74 -3.24
C PRO A 283 -2.05 -22.74 -1.89
N ALA A 284 -1.97 -21.61 -1.16
CA ALA A 284 -2.87 -21.33 -0.05
C ALA A 284 -4.26 -20.98 -0.59
N LEU A 285 -5.31 -21.30 0.17
CA LEU A 285 -6.69 -20.94 -0.14
C LEU A 285 -7.16 -19.82 0.79
N GLN A 286 -7.73 -18.77 0.23
CA GLN A 286 -8.39 -17.68 0.97
C GLN A 286 -9.79 -17.43 0.43
N GLY A 287 -10.69 -16.98 1.33
CA GLY A 287 -12.02 -16.53 0.96
C GLY A 287 -12.48 -15.38 1.83
N ARG A 288 -13.41 -14.59 1.30
CA ARG A 288 -14.04 -13.47 1.99
C ARG A 288 -15.45 -13.23 1.44
N PHE A 289 -16.42 -13.04 2.32
CA PHE A 289 -17.82 -12.90 1.98
C PHE A 289 -18.36 -11.58 2.54
N VAL A 290 -18.46 -10.55 1.71
CA VAL A 290 -18.90 -9.20 2.11
C VAL A 290 -20.40 -9.09 2.02
N PHE A 291 -21.06 -9.08 3.15
CA PHE A 291 -22.47 -8.66 3.26
C PHE A 291 -22.53 -7.15 3.36
N TRP A 292 -23.27 -6.53 2.49
CA TRP A 292 -23.42 -5.08 2.48
C TRP A 292 -24.86 -4.64 2.44
N THR A 293 -25.15 -3.52 3.08
CA THR A 293 -26.44 -2.82 2.95
C THR A 293 -26.21 -1.32 2.87
N GLN A 294 -27.02 -0.66 2.06
CA GLN A 294 -26.96 0.78 1.90
C GLN A 294 -27.63 1.46 3.10
N THR A 295 -26.95 2.39 3.74
CA THR A 295 -27.43 3.12 4.93
C THR A 295 -27.75 4.58 4.64
N GLY A 296 -27.51 5.04 3.41
CA GLY A 296 -27.76 6.38 2.90
C GLY A 296 -27.49 6.42 1.41
N SER A 297 -27.61 7.58 0.77
CA SER A 297 -27.38 7.73 -0.68
C SER A 297 -26.01 7.18 -1.12
N ASP A 298 -24.99 7.35 -0.29
CA ASP A 298 -23.60 7.03 -0.67
C ASP A 298 -22.83 6.29 0.44
N SER A 299 -23.50 5.73 1.41
CA SER A 299 -22.87 5.02 2.51
C SER A 299 -23.34 3.57 2.62
N ARG A 300 -22.40 2.65 2.80
CA ARG A 300 -22.67 1.22 2.94
C ARG A 300 -22.11 0.70 4.26
N LEU A 301 -22.95 -0.01 4.98
CA LEU A 301 -22.52 -0.92 6.04
C LEU A 301 -21.99 -2.18 5.40
N GLU A 302 -20.81 -2.63 5.80
CA GLU A 302 -20.21 -3.87 5.33
C GLU A 302 -19.72 -4.71 6.53
N ILE A 303 -20.02 -6.00 6.50
CA ILE A 303 -19.47 -7.00 7.42
C ILE A 303 -19.00 -8.19 6.56
N ALA A 304 -17.76 -8.62 6.78
CA ALA A 304 -17.15 -9.59 5.91
C ALA A 304 -16.38 -10.68 6.69
N PRO A 305 -16.98 -11.84 6.93
CA PRO A 305 -16.24 -13.02 7.35
C PRO A 305 -15.27 -13.47 6.26
N GLY A 306 -14.09 -13.96 6.70
CA GLY A 306 -13.06 -14.46 5.82
C GLY A 306 -12.29 -15.63 6.45
N PHE A 307 -11.50 -16.33 5.63
CA PHE A 307 -10.68 -17.44 6.08
C PHE A 307 -9.39 -17.56 5.26
N HIS A 308 -8.40 -18.20 5.88
CA HIS A 308 -7.16 -18.63 5.24
C HIS A 308 -6.81 -20.07 5.65
N ILE A 309 -6.35 -20.85 4.67
CA ILE A 309 -5.94 -22.24 4.84
C ILE A 309 -4.65 -22.47 4.04
N SER A 310 -3.56 -22.81 4.73
CA SER A 310 -2.31 -23.26 4.10
C SER A 310 -1.53 -24.19 5.02
N ASN A 311 -0.42 -24.71 4.54
CA ASN A 311 0.56 -25.42 5.34
C ASN A 311 1.95 -24.90 4.99
N SER A 312 2.79 -24.74 5.99
CA SER A 312 4.23 -24.52 5.86
C SER A 312 4.98 -25.83 6.12
N HIS A 313 6.19 -25.97 5.63
CA HIS A 313 7.09 -27.07 5.93
C HIS A 313 8.32 -26.53 6.66
N VAL A 314 8.69 -27.17 7.74
CA VAL A 314 9.95 -26.92 8.46
C VAL A 314 10.69 -28.26 8.50
N GLY A 315 11.64 -28.45 7.62
CA GLY A 315 12.19 -29.77 7.34
C GLY A 315 11.06 -30.76 6.99
N PRO A 316 10.97 -31.92 7.62
CA PRO A 316 9.92 -32.90 7.37
C PRO A 316 8.58 -32.58 8.05
N VAL A 317 8.51 -31.56 8.88
CA VAL A 317 7.33 -31.25 9.70
C VAL A 317 6.39 -30.29 8.97
N VAL A 318 5.10 -30.66 8.95
CA VAL A 318 4.03 -29.80 8.41
C VAL A 318 3.49 -28.88 9.51
N VAL A 319 3.56 -27.58 9.30
CA VAL A 319 3.04 -26.54 10.18
C VAL A 319 1.80 -25.93 9.54
N PRO A 320 0.59 -26.23 10.04
CA PRO A 320 -0.63 -25.72 9.44
C PRO A 320 -0.87 -24.23 9.76
N SER A 321 -1.39 -23.49 8.78
CA SER A 321 -1.96 -22.16 8.97
C SER A 321 -3.47 -22.24 8.75
N ARG A 322 -4.25 -21.89 9.76
CA ARG A 322 -5.71 -21.90 9.76
C ARG A 322 -6.16 -20.63 10.47
N ILE A 323 -6.82 -19.73 9.74
CA ILE A 323 -7.19 -18.42 10.27
C ILE A 323 -8.64 -18.14 9.87
N ALA A 324 -9.43 -17.69 10.82
CA ALA A 324 -10.74 -17.09 10.59
C ALA A 324 -10.66 -15.58 10.88
N SER A 325 -11.35 -14.77 10.10
CA SER A 325 -11.41 -13.33 10.28
C SER A 325 -12.82 -12.78 10.08
N VAL A 326 -13.03 -11.57 10.58
CA VAL A 326 -14.14 -10.72 10.22
C VAL A 326 -13.62 -9.30 10.08
N ASP A 327 -13.95 -8.64 8.98
CA ASP A 327 -13.71 -7.21 8.83
C ASP A 327 -15.03 -6.46 8.66
N TRP A 328 -14.99 -5.18 8.98
CA TRP A 328 -16.19 -4.34 8.94
C TRP A 328 -15.90 -2.92 8.48
N ARG A 329 -16.94 -2.29 7.96
CA ARG A 329 -17.06 -0.87 7.71
C ARG A 329 -18.45 -0.41 8.11
N VAL A 330 -18.50 0.46 9.10
CA VAL A 330 -19.76 0.97 9.70
C VAL A 330 -19.77 2.49 9.58
N PRO A 331 -20.49 3.05 8.60
CA PRO A 331 -20.73 4.49 8.56
C PRO A 331 -21.70 4.87 9.69
N MET A 332 -21.36 5.91 10.45
CA MET A 332 -22.15 6.46 11.54
C MET A 332 -22.49 7.91 11.24
N GLY A 333 -23.57 8.09 10.49
CA GLY A 333 -23.95 9.38 9.93
C GLY A 333 -22.97 9.87 8.86
N ARG A 334 -22.92 11.20 8.65
CA ARG A 334 -22.15 11.81 7.55
C ARG A 334 -20.68 12.09 7.87
N ARG A 335 -20.28 12.01 9.14
CA ARG A 335 -18.95 12.46 9.61
C ARG A 335 -18.09 11.37 10.21
N PHE A 336 -18.66 10.23 10.56
CA PHE A 336 -17.94 9.16 11.23
C PHE A 336 -17.99 7.86 10.42
N VAL A 337 -16.87 7.16 10.35
CA VAL A 337 -16.78 5.81 9.82
C VAL A 337 -15.91 4.97 10.75
N LEU A 338 -16.44 3.83 11.20
CA LEU A 338 -15.69 2.83 11.94
C LEU A 338 -15.30 1.71 10.99
N THR A 339 -14.01 1.47 10.85
CA THR A 339 -13.44 0.34 10.09
C THR A 339 -12.61 -0.54 11.00
N GLY A 340 -12.45 -1.81 10.66
CA GLY A 340 -11.60 -2.68 11.44
C GLY A 340 -11.63 -4.11 10.95
N GLN A 341 -10.85 -4.93 11.65
CA GLN A 341 -10.73 -6.36 11.45
C GLN A 341 -10.43 -7.06 12.76
N ALA A 342 -10.94 -8.27 12.94
CA ALA A 342 -10.52 -9.19 13.99
C ALA A 342 -10.26 -10.56 13.36
N TYR A 343 -9.31 -11.29 13.93
CA TYR A 343 -8.97 -12.64 13.48
C TYR A 343 -8.47 -13.50 14.62
N HIS A 344 -8.60 -14.81 14.42
CA HIS A 344 -8.09 -15.84 15.31
C HIS A 344 -7.55 -17.01 14.47
N GLY A 345 -6.43 -17.58 14.91
CA GLY A 345 -5.86 -18.70 14.19
C GLY A 345 -4.49 -19.13 14.66
N GLN A 346 -3.74 -19.72 13.74
CA GLN A 346 -2.37 -20.17 13.97
C GLN A 346 -1.51 -19.94 12.75
N ASN A 347 -0.20 -19.73 12.97
CA ASN A 347 0.81 -19.45 11.94
C ASN A 347 0.43 -18.22 11.10
N MET A 348 0.04 -17.13 11.76
CA MET A 348 -0.47 -15.91 11.14
C MET A 348 0.64 -15.10 10.46
N GLY A 349 1.89 -15.28 10.85
CA GLY A 349 3.04 -14.60 10.28
C GLY A 349 3.21 -14.81 8.77
N VAL A 350 2.70 -15.92 8.22
CA VAL A 350 2.80 -16.23 6.77
C VAL A 350 1.90 -15.36 5.89
N ILE A 351 0.97 -14.61 6.50
CA ILE A 351 0.08 -13.67 5.80
C ILE A 351 0.14 -12.24 6.39
N GLY A 352 1.19 -11.91 7.14
CA GLY A 352 1.44 -10.54 7.61
C GLY A 352 1.05 -10.23 9.05
N GLY A 353 0.75 -11.24 9.88
CA GLY A 353 0.69 -11.10 11.35
C GLY A 353 2.06 -10.83 11.96
N LEU A 354 2.21 -11.02 13.27
CA LEU A 354 3.52 -11.04 13.90
C LEU A 354 4.40 -12.05 13.16
N ARG A 355 5.42 -11.54 12.46
CA ARG A 355 6.26 -12.35 11.59
C ARG A 355 7.32 -13.08 12.41
N GLN A 356 6.84 -13.95 13.28
CA GLN A 356 7.66 -14.81 14.08
C GLN A 356 7.77 -16.19 13.41
N PRO A 357 8.95 -16.83 13.46
CA PRO A 357 9.10 -18.17 12.92
C PRO A 357 8.23 -19.16 13.70
N ALA A 358 7.81 -20.22 13.04
CA ALA A 358 7.27 -21.38 13.72
C ALA A 358 8.29 -21.89 14.76
N VAL A 359 7.82 -22.22 15.97
CA VAL A 359 8.70 -22.55 17.08
C VAL A 359 9.14 -24.00 17.02
N ALA A 360 10.44 -24.26 17.05
CA ALA A 360 10.99 -25.56 17.37
C ALA A 360 11.15 -25.66 18.89
N ASP A 361 10.55 -26.64 19.51
CA ASP A 361 10.81 -26.99 20.91
C ASP A 361 12.22 -27.59 20.99
N GLU A 362 13.14 -26.91 21.67
CA GLU A 362 14.53 -27.36 21.82
C GLU A 362 14.64 -28.76 22.44
N ALA A 363 13.64 -29.15 23.27
CA ALA A 363 13.59 -30.45 23.92
C ALA A 363 13.03 -31.56 23.01
N LEU A 364 12.18 -31.22 22.03
CA LEU A 364 11.48 -32.19 21.17
C LEU A 364 11.81 -32.07 19.69
N VAL A 365 12.51 -31.01 19.28
CA VAL A 365 12.95 -30.74 17.90
C VAL A 365 11.78 -30.70 16.89
N LEU A 366 10.54 -30.48 17.35
CA LEU A 366 9.37 -30.45 16.49
C LEU A 366 8.84 -29.04 16.33
N PRO A 367 8.87 -28.47 15.12
CA PRO A 367 8.25 -27.18 14.83
C PRO A 367 6.74 -27.21 15.04
N ARG A 368 6.20 -26.14 15.61
CA ARG A 368 4.76 -25.96 15.81
C ARG A 368 4.31 -24.54 15.44
N ALA A 369 3.06 -24.41 15.07
CA ALA A 369 2.47 -23.13 14.79
C ALA A 369 2.19 -22.34 16.09
N ALA A 370 2.59 -21.08 16.17
CA ALA A 370 2.08 -20.17 17.19
C ALA A 370 0.60 -19.91 16.94
N ARG A 371 -0.22 -20.04 18.00
CA ARG A 371 -1.64 -19.71 18.00
C ARG A 371 -1.84 -18.34 18.61
N GLY A 372 -2.77 -17.58 18.06
CA GLY A 372 -3.04 -16.25 18.57
C GLY A 372 -4.33 -15.66 18.06
N SER A 373 -4.54 -14.42 18.44
CA SER A 373 -5.65 -13.58 18.00
C SER A 373 -5.16 -12.18 17.79
N GLY A 374 -5.72 -11.49 16.83
CA GLY A 374 -5.41 -10.10 16.59
C GLY A 374 -6.60 -9.34 16.03
N GLY A 375 -6.43 -8.05 15.95
CA GLY A 375 -7.42 -7.17 15.37
C GLY A 375 -7.09 -5.71 15.57
N TRP A 376 -7.72 -4.90 14.75
CA TRP A 376 -7.59 -3.46 14.79
C TRP A 376 -8.93 -2.77 14.50
N ALA A 377 -9.03 -1.53 14.93
CA ALA A 377 -10.12 -0.65 14.56
C ALA A 377 -9.61 0.77 14.33
N GLN A 378 -10.29 1.50 13.44
CA GLN A 378 -10.10 2.92 13.19
C GLN A 378 -11.46 3.63 13.23
N LEU A 379 -11.50 4.74 13.94
CA LEU A 379 -12.54 5.73 13.87
C LEU A 379 -12.06 6.91 13.04
N LYS A 380 -12.65 7.09 11.85
CA LYS A 380 -12.47 8.27 11.01
C LYS A 380 -13.51 9.31 11.42
N PHE A 381 -13.07 10.55 11.65
CA PHE A 381 -13.92 11.71 11.90
C PHE A 381 -13.60 12.81 10.91
N GLN A 382 -14.57 13.20 10.11
CA GLN A 382 -14.46 14.25 9.10
C GLN A 382 -15.37 15.43 9.45
N PRO A 383 -14.90 16.38 10.29
CA PRO A 383 -15.72 17.54 10.68
C PRO A 383 -15.97 18.51 9.52
N ALA A 384 -15.03 18.60 8.57
CA ALA A 384 -15.08 19.48 7.41
C ALA A 384 -14.49 18.79 6.19
N HIS A 385 -14.84 19.24 4.99
CA HIS A 385 -14.40 18.68 3.71
C HIS A 385 -12.87 18.60 3.55
N ARG A 386 -12.11 19.48 4.20
CA ARG A 386 -10.64 19.54 4.11
C ARG A 386 -9.91 18.93 5.30
N LEU A 387 -10.61 18.50 6.35
CA LEU A 387 -9.99 18.03 7.59
C LEU A 387 -10.54 16.67 7.97
N THR A 388 -9.63 15.72 8.16
CA THR A 388 -9.93 14.37 8.63
C THR A 388 -9.07 14.04 9.83
N PHE A 389 -9.67 13.50 10.86
CA PHE A 389 -8.98 12.87 12.00
C PHE A 389 -9.20 11.38 11.95
N ASN A 390 -8.14 10.61 12.16
CA ASN A 390 -8.21 9.17 12.32
C ASN A 390 -7.64 8.79 13.67
N PHE A 391 -8.38 7.97 14.41
CA PHE A 391 -7.97 7.36 15.66
C PHE A 391 -7.94 5.86 15.44
N PHE A 392 -6.80 5.23 15.59
CA PHE A 392 -6.64 3.81 15.31
C PHE A 392 -5.90 3.09 16.43
N GLY A 393 -6.20 1.82 16.59
CA GLY A 393 -5.52 0.96 17.53
C GLY A 393 -5.75 -0.50 17.19
N GLY A 394 -4.77 -1.32 17.56
CA GLY A 394 -4.82 -2.75 17.34
C GLY A 394 -3.84 -3.51 18.22
N GLN A 395 -4.01 -4.81 18.23
CA GLN A 395 -3.12 -5.73 18.91
C GLN A 395 -3.08 -7.09 18.21
N GLU A 396 -1.98 -7.78 18.40
CA GLU A 396 -1.85 -9.21 18.18
C GLU A 396 -1.30 -9.84 19.45
N ASP A 397 -1.88 -10.96 19.88
CA ASP A 397 -1.58 -11.68 21.11
C ASP A 397 -1.43 -13.16 20.80
N ASP A 398 -0.17 -13.62 20.81
CA ASP A 398 0.20 -15.01 20.58
C ASP A 398 0.35 -15.75 21.90
N LEU A 399 -0.06 -17.01 21.95
CA LEU A 399 0.00 -17.79 23.18
C LEU A 399 1.44 -18.03 23.60
N SER A 400 1.85 -17.48 24.74
CA SER A 400 3.22 -17.56 25.28
C SER A 400 3.76 -18.99 25.37
N ARG A 401 2.90 -19.99 25.61
CA ARG A 401 3.30 -21.42 25.64
C ARG A 401 3.68 -22.00 24.27
N ASP A 402 3.34 -21.31 23.19
CA ASP A 402 3.69 -21.70 21.82
C ASP A 402 4.96 -20.99 21.34
N LEU A 403 5.58 -20.15 22.19
CA LEU A 403 6.70 -19.25 21.86
C LEU A 403 7.94 -19.60 22.67
N LEU A 404 9.11 -19.27 22.14
CA LEU A 404 10.39 -19.30 22.84
C LEU A 404 10.65 -18.01 23.63
N ALA A 405 11.63 -18.07 24.53
CA ALA A 405 12.13 -16.89 25.21
C ALA A 405 12.55 -15.81 24.20
N SER A 406 12.29 -14.55 24.54
CA SER A 406 12.57 -13.38 23.70
C SER A 406 11.74 -13.25 22.41
N GLN A 407 10.82 -14.17 22.12
CA GLN A 407 9.82 -13.95 21.09
C GLN A 407 8.71 -13.01 21.59
N ILE A 408 8.02 -12.38 20.65
CA ILE A 408 6.94 -11.44 20.97
C ILE A 408 5.65 -12.23 21.23
N ASN A 409 5.13 -12.17 22.45
CA ASN A 409 3.83 -12.76 22.74
C ASN A 409 2.68 -11.75 22.55
N LYS A 410 2.95 -10.45 22.69
CA LYS A 410 1.93 -9.42 22.46
C LYS A 410 2.53 -8.16 21.87
N ASN A 411 1.88 -7.64 20.85
CA ASN A 411 2.21 -6.34 20.29
C ASN A 411 0.94 -5.49 20.18
N GLN A 412 1.01 -4.29 20.74
CA GLN A 412 -0.09 -3.32 20.76
C GLN A 412 0.40 -2.03 20.12
N ASN A 413 -0.42 -1.46 19.25
CA ASN A 413 -0.12 -0.17 18.67
C ASN A 413 -1.42 0.64 18.61
N TYR A 414 -1.33 1.91 18.94
CA TYR A 414 -2.41 2.87 18.79
C TYR A 414 -1.85 4.23 18.41
N GLY A 415 -2.63 4.97 17.66
CA GLY A 415 -2.23 6.27 17.17
C GLY A 415 -3.40 7.12 16.72
N ALA A 416 -3.06 8.34 16.38
CA ALA A 416 -3.99 9.28 15.80
C ALA A 416 -3.26 10.16 14.80
N ASN A 417 -3.99 10.54 13.74
CA ASN A 417 -3.51 11.54 12.81
C ASN A 417 -4.58 12.57 12.47
N ALA A 418 -4.08 13.72 12.02
CA ALA A 418 -4.88 14.77 11.39
C ALA A 418 -4.35 14.97 9.98
N ILE A 419 -5.22 14.81 8.98
CA ILE A 419 -4.90 15.01 7.58
C ILE A 419 -5.66 16.24 7.10
N TYR A 420 -4.93 17.24 6.60
CA TYR A 420 -5.48 18.47 6.10
C TYR A 420 -5.21 18.63 4.61
N ARG A 421 -6.25 18.86 3.83
CA ARG A 421 -6.19 19.12 2.39
C ARG A 421 -5.93 20.59 2.14
N LEU A 422 -4.68 20.94 1.85
CA LEU A 422 -4.25 22.30 1.52
C LEU A 422 -4.84 22.76 0.17
N MET A 423 -4.72 21.89 -0.84
CA MET A 423 -5.25 22.07 -2.20
C MET A 423 -5.87 20.75 -2.67
N SER A 424 -6.52 20.73 -3.83
CA SER A 424 -7.12 19.51 -4.39
C SER A 424 -6.18 18.32 -4.43
N ASN A 425 -4.89 18.55 -4.61
CA ASN A 425 -3.84 17.57 -4.78
C ASN A 425 -2.67 17.71 -3.78
N VAL A 426 -2.80 18.57 -2.74
CA VAL A 426 -1.76 18.76 -1.71
C VAL A 426 -2.34 18.46 -0.35
N LEU A 427 -1.73 17.51 0.34
CA LEU A 427 -2.10 17.09 1.70
C LEU A 427 -0.96 17.38 2.66
N ALA A 428 -1.31 17.75 3.89
CA ALA A 428 -0.41 17.76 5.04
C ALA A 428 -0.99 16.86 6.13
N SER A 429 -0.13 16.15 6.85
CA SER A 429 -0.55 15.30 7.95
C SER A 429 0.41 15.38 9.13
N PHE A 430 -0.14 15.31 10.32
CA PHE A 430 0.61 15.03 11.54
C PHE A 430 0.08 13.75 12.15
N GLU A 431 0.98 12.83 12.47
CA GLU A 431 0.65 11.54 13.12
C GLU A 431 1.49 11.34 14.38
N TRP A 432 0.84 10.76 15.38
CA TRP A 432 1.46 10.23 16.56
C TRP A 432 1.04 8.78 16.73
N SER A 433 2.00 7.91 17.05
CA SER A 433 1.71 6.52 17.41
C SER A 433 2.54 6.04 18.58
N TYR A 434 2.04 4.99 19.23
CA TYR A 434 2.61 4.39 20.42
C TYR A 434 2.57 2.88 20.29
N VAL A 435 3.74 2.26 20.35
CA VAL A 435 3.91 0.81 20.23
C VAL A 435 4.35 0.26 21.56
N ARG A 436 3.65 -0.77 22.04
CA ARG A 436 4.01 -1.57 23.21
C ARG A 436 4.18 -3.02 22.78
N THR A 437 5.39 -3.54 22.92
CA THR A 437 5.72 -4.93 22.61
C THR A 437 6.10 -5.66 23.87
N THR A 438 5.46 -6.79 24.14
CA THR A 438 5.73 -7.67 25.26
C THR A 438 6.48 -8.91 24.77
N TYR A 439 7.60 -9.21 25.39
CA TYR A 439 8.46 -10.33 25.05
C TYR A 439 8.36 -11.43 26.11
N VAL A 440 8.34 -12.70 25.68
CA VAL A 440 8.37 -13.86 26.58
C VAL A 440 9.66 -13.82 27.40
N GLY A 441 9.51 -13.66 28.73
CA GLY A 441 10.65 -13.53 29.67
C GLY A 441 11.37 -12.18 29.61
N GLY A 442 11.09 -11.33 28.63
CA GLY A 442 11.77 -10.03 28.47
C GLY A 442 10.98 -8.81 28.97
N GLY A 443 9.66 -8.99 29.23
CA GLY A 443 8.78 -7.92 29.66
C GLY A 443 8.44 -6.92 28.55
N ASP A 444 7.93 -5.76 28.93
CA ASP A 444 7.40 -4.75 28.01
C ASP A 444 8.48 -3.80 27.50
N ARG A 445 8.34 -3.43 26.22
CA ARG A 445 9.09 -2.34 25.58
C ARG A 445 8.12 -1.35 24.98
N LEU A 446 8.50 -0.07 25.03
CA LEU A 446 7.62 1.04 24.65
C LEU A 446 8.34 1.96 23.67
N ASN A 447 7.75 2.20 22.51
CA ASN A 447 8.24 3.19 21.56
C ASN A 447 7.17 4.22 21.23
N ARG A 448 7.59 5.45 20.99
CA ARG A 448 6.75 6.55 20.51
C ARG A 448 7.27 7.02 19.17
N HIS A 449 6.36 7.23 18.26
CA HIS A 449 6.66 7.74 16.92
C HIS A 449 5.84 8.99 16.65
N TYR A 450 6.47 9.97 16.02
CA TYR A 450 5.86 11.20 15.52
C TYR A 450 6.27 11.39 14.07
N ASP A 451 5.34 11.80 13.24
CA ASP A 451 5.58 12.04 11.81
C ASP A 451 4.84 13.29 11.34
N LEU A 452 5.51 14.08 10.51
CA LEU A 452 4.94 15.16 9.73
C LEU A 452 5.06 14.80 8.26
N ALA A 453 3.95 14.71 7.55
CA ALA A 453 3.91 14.32 6.15
C ALA A 453 3.38 15.42 5.25
N PHE A 454 3.97 15.54 4.05
CA PHE A 454 3.47 16.37 2.95
C PHE A 454 3.37 15.52 1.70
N ALA A 455 2.20 15.51 1.08
CA ALA A 455 1.93 14.71 -0.12
C ALA A 455 1.46 15.59 -1.27
N TYR A 456 2.00 15.34 -2.47
CA TYR A 456 1.50 15.88 -3.73
C TYR A 456 0.99 14.70 -4.58
N LEU A 457 -0.27 14.77 -4.98
CA LEU A 457 -0.96 13.74 -5.76
C LEU A 457 -1.02 14.13 -7.24
N PHE A 458 -0.80 13.20 -8.15
CA PHE A 458 -0.85 13.43 -9.60
C PHE A 458 -1.46 12.27 -10.37
#